data_8a12d08246da7e62395d47c46f721fb4
#
_entry.id   8a12d08246da7e62395d47c46f721fb4
#
_cell.length_a   1.000
_cell.length_b   1.000
_cell.length_c   1.000
_cell.angle_alpha   90.00
_cell.angle_beta   90.00
_cell.angle_gamma   90.00
#
_symmetry.space_group_name_H-M   'P 1'
#
loop_
_entity.id
_entity.type
_entity.pdbx_description
1 polymer ?
#
loop_
_entity_poly.entity_id
_entity_poly.type
_entity_poly.pdbx_seq_one_letter_code
_entity_poly.pdbx_strand_id
1 'polypeptide(L)'
;MSESPIETHTRIGNDYQYWKHTAQELFASSDILKRERERVEPTVKPGHPAPIEILTSWTELMLAAFGIECLIKAIWLKQGHQLARNGKYVGMMRNEGHRLEKLCRKAGIVLNEREEEVLTRISNIAGSIGRYPIPSRAGQTTDALWWSSPSDDDIVENRIVRLKKELRKC
;
A
#
# COMPACT_ATOMS: atom_id res chain seq x y z
N MET A 1 -3.35 4.21 -37.44
CA MET A 1 -2.85 5.42 -36.75
C MET A 1 -2.33 4.98 -35.38
N SER A 2 -1.12 5.35 -35.00
CA SER A 2 -0.59 5.04 -33.65
C SER A 2 -1.23 5.94 -32.62
N GLU A 3 -1.58 5.37 -31.46
CA GLU A 3 -2.09 6.11 -30.28
C GLU A 3 -1.04 7.15 -29.82
N SER A 4 -1.46 8.36 -29.51
CA SER A 4 -0.57 9.39 -28.99
C SER A 4 -0.12 9.08 -27.55
N PRO A 5 1.03 9.61 -27.08
CA PRO A 5 1.46 9.45 -25.68
C PRO A 5 0.42 9.92 -24.65
N ILE A 6 -0.36 10.96 -24.95
CA ILE A 6 -1.43 11.49 -24.10
C ILE A 6 -2.58 10.48 -23.99
N GLU A 7 -3.00 9.91 -25.12
CA GLU A 7 -4.07 8.90 -25.15
C GLU A 7 -3.63 7.64 -24.43
N THR A 8 -2.42 7.14 -24.72
CA THR A 8 -1.83 5.98 -24.04
C THR A 8 -1.78 6.17 -22.52
N HIS A 9 -1.26 7.31 -22.04
CA HIS A 9 -1.20 7.61 -20.60
C HIS A 9 -2.59 7.64 -19.98
N THR A 10 -3.56 8.29 -20.65
CA THR A 10 -4.93 8.42 -20.14
C THR A 10 -5.62 7.06 -20.09
N ARG A 11 -5.45 6.23 -21.12
CA ARG A 11 -6.01 4.88 -21.20
C ARG A 11 -5.44 3.99 -20.09
N ILE A 12 -4.10 3.89 -19.99
CA ILE A 12 -3.43 3.05 -18.98
C ILE A 12 -3.80 3.51 -17.57
N GLY A 13 -3.80 4.83 -17.30
CA GLY A 13 -4.14 5.38 -16.00
C GLY A 13 -5.59 5.11 -15.57
N ASN A 14 -6.49 4.85 -16.52
CA ASN A 14 -7.90 4.51 -16.27
C ASN A 14 -8.24 3.03 -16.48
N ASP A 15 -7.28 2.19 -16.76
CA ASP A 15 -7.50 0.74 -16.86
C ASP A 15 -7.25 0.07 -15.50
N TYR A 16 -8.32 -0.41 -14.87
CA TYR A 16 -8.26 -1.06 -13.56
C TYR A 16 -7.39 -2.32 -13.57
N GLN A 17 -7.19 -2.99 -14.71
CA GLN A 17 -6.34 -4.18 -14.82
C GLN A 17 -4.87 -3.84 -14.57
N TYR A 18 -4.37 -2.70 -15.05
CA TYR A 18 -3.02 -2.26 -14.76
C TYR A 18 -2.80 -2.04 -13.27
N TRP A 19 -3.74 -1.34 -12.59
CA TRP A 19 -3.65 -1.13 -11.15
C TRP A 19 -3.73 -2.43 -10.36
N LYS A 20 -4.60 -3.36 -10.77
CA LYS A 20 -4.70 -4.69 -10.17
C LYS A 20 -3.40 -5.49 -10.36
N HIS A 21 -2.82 -5.46 -11.56
CA HIS A 21 -1.56 -6.16 -11.85
C HIS A 21 -0.41 -5.60 -11.02
N THR A 22 -0.24 -4.27 -10.99
CA THR A 22 0.75 -3.61 -10.13
C THR A 22 0.56 -3.98 -8.65
N ALA A 23 -0.68 -4.04 -8.16
CA ALA A 23 -0.93 -4.50 -6.80
C ALA A 23 -0.45 -5.94 -6.56
N GLN A 24 -0.65 -6.84 -7.52
CA GLN A 24 -0.19 -8.23 -7.42
C GLN A 24 1.34 -8.34 -7.36
N GLU A 25 2.05 -7.57 -8.19
CA GLU A 25 3.52 -7.51 -8.18
C GLU A 25 4.05 -6.98 -6.84
N LEU A 26 3.44 -5.91 -6.32
CA LEU A 26 3.82 -5.32 -5.04
C LEU A 26 3.60 -6.29 -3.87
N PHE A 27 2.47 -7.01 -3.84
CA PHE A 27 2.22 -8.03 -2.82
C PHE A 27 3.19 -9.20 -2.94
N ALA A 28 3.47 -9.69 -4.16
CA ALA A 28 4.43 -10.77 -4.35
C ALA A 28 5.83 -10.38 -3.83
N SER A 29 6.25 -9.14 -4.06
CA SER A 29 7.53 -8.62 -3.56
C SER A 29 7.52 -8.46 -2.03
N SER A 30 6.43 -7.96 -1.45
CA SER A 30 6.23 -7.86 0.00
C SER A 30 6.29 -9.25 0.65
N ASP A 31 5.60 -10.25 0.08
CA ASP A 31 5.56 -11.63 0.59
C ASP A 31 6.94 -12.32 0.56
N ILE A 32 7.81 -11.97 -0.41
CA ILE A 32 9.19 -12.48 -0.46
C ILE A 32 9.98 -11.92 0.72
N LEU A 33 9.92 -10.61 0.97
CA LEU A 33 10.61 -9.96 2.08
C LEU A 33 10.10 -10.46 3.43
N LYS A 34 8.78 -10.64 3.58
CA LYS A 34 8.15 -11.18 4.79
C LYS A 34 8.66 -12.57 5.11
N ARG A 35 8.64 -13.49 4.14
CA ARG A 35 9.12 -14.87 4.33
C ARG A 35 10.60 -14.92 4.71
N GLU A 36 11.41 -14.05 4.13
CA GLU A 36 12.82 -14.01 4.45
C GLU A 36 13.05 -13.45 5.86
N ARG A 37 12.34 -12.41 6.27
CA ARG A 37 12.35 -11.90 7.64
C ARG A 37 11.94 -12.98 8.64
N GLU A 38 10.81 -13.66 8.41
CA GLU A 38 10.31 -14.72 9.30
C GLU A 38 11.26 -15.90 9.42
N ARG A 39 12.02 -16.22 8.36
CA ARG A 39 13.04 -17.27 8.38
C ARG A 39 14.22 -16.91 9.28
N VAL A 40 14.63 -15.65 9.30
CA VAL A 40 15.82 -15.17 9.99
C VAL A 40 15.53 -14.74 11.43
N GLU A 41 14.35 -14.16 11.68
CA GLU A 41 13.98 -13.59 12.99
C GLU A 41 14.23 -14.51 14.19
N PRO A 42 13.91 -15.84 14.16
CA PRO A 42 14.18 -16.75 15.26
C PRO A 42 15.67 -16.94 15.55
N THR A 43 16.57 -16.57 14.62
CA THR A 43 18.02 -16.72 14.77
C THR A 43 18.68 -15.51 15.42
N VAL A 44 17.94 -14.40 15.60
CA VAL A 44 18.46 -13.15 16.16
C VAL A 44 18.72 -13.30 17.65
N LYS A 45 19.97 -13.06 18.07
CA LYS A 45 20.35 -13.11 19.48
C LYS A 45 20.23 -11.74 20.12
N PRO A 46 19.71 -11.65 21.36
CA PRO A 46 19.73 -10.40 22.11
C PRO A 46 21.12 -9.77 22.17
N GLY A 47 21.22 -8.46 21.94
CA GLY A 47 22.50 -7.73 22.01
C GLY A 47 23.38 -7.81 20.74
N HIS A 48 22.95 -8.54 19.71
CA HIS A 48 23.63 -8.54 18.42
C HIS A 48 22.91 -7.62 17.42
N PRO A 49 23.63 -7.04 16.43
CA PRO A 49 23.01 -6.28 15.36
C PRO A 49 21.97 -7.14 14.63
N ALA A 50 20.81 -6.56 14.32
CA ALA A 50 19.81 -7.24 13.52
C ALA A 50 20.33 -7.52 12.10
N PRO A 51 20.12 -8.73 11.56
CA PRO A 51 20.42 -9.02 10.17
C PRO A 51 19.66 -8.09 9.21
N ILE A 52 20.20 -7.93 8.00
CA ILE A 52 19.61 -7.03 6.99
C ILE A 52 18.16 -7.43 6.66
N GLU A 53 17.84 -8.71 6.74
CA GLU A 53 16.50 -9.25 6.48
C GLU A 53 15.45 -8.70 7.46
N ILE A 54 15.83 -8.51 8.72
CA ILE A 54 14.98 -7.87 9.73
C ILE A 54 14.83 -6.38 9.43
N LEU A 55 15.88 -5.73 8.93
CA LEU A 55 15.87 -4.31 8.58
C LEU A 55 15.02 -4.02 7.33
N THR A 56 14.65 -5.03 6.54
CA THR A 56 13.77 -4.86 5.37
C THR A 56 12.27 -4.76 5.71
N SER A 57 11.88 -4.92 6.97
CA SER A 57 10.47 -4.89 7.40
C SER A 57 9.72 -3.61 6.97
N TRP A 58 10.38 -2.45 6.98
CA TRP A 58 9.77 -1.20 6.49
C TRP A 58 9.51 -1.21 4.99
N THR A 59 10.40 -1.82 4.22
CA THR A 59 10.24 -1.98 2.77
C THR A 59 9.11 -2.96 2.46
N GLU A 60 9.02 -4.07 3.20
CA GLU A 60 7.92 -5.03 3.14
C GLU A 60 6.57 -4.33 3.31
N LEU A 61 6.40 -3.59 4.41
CA LEU A 61 5.16 -2.87 4.73
C LEU A 61 4.86 -1.74 3.73
N MET A 62 5.86 -1.05 3.24
CA MET A 62 5.70 -0.04 2.19
C MET A 62 5.15 -0.65 0.90
N LEU A 63 5.68 -1.79 0.47
CA LEU A 63 5.19 -2.50 -0.71
C LEU A 63 3.76 -2.99 -0.52
N ALA A 64 3.42 -3.54 0.65
CA ALA A 64 2.06 -3.92 1.00
C ALA A 64 1.10 -2.72 0.94
N ALA A 65 1.50 -1.57 1.50
CA ALA A 65 0.71 -0.34 1.48
C ALA A 65 0.45 0.16 0.06
N PHE A 66 1.46 0.18 -0.81
CA PHE A 66 1.28 0.56 -2.22
C PHE A 66 0.41 -0.44 -2.98
N GLY A 67 0.52 -1.73 -2.67
CA GLY A 67 -0.36 -2.75 -3.23
C GLY A 67 -1.82 -2.52 -2.83
N ILE A 68 -2.10 -2.20 -1.58
CA ILE A 68 -3.44 -1.83 -1.09
C ILE A 68 -3.96 -0.58 -1.81
N GLU A 69 -3.12 0.46 -1.94
CA GLU A 69 -3.47 1.68 -2.67
C GLU A 69 -3.88 1.38 -4.11
N CYS A 70 -3.09 0.55 -4.81
CA CYS A 70 -3.40 0.13 -6.18
C CYS A 70 -4.73 -0.64 -6.27
N LEU A 71 -5.06 -1.52 -5.30
CA LEU A 71 -6.35 -2.19 -5.29
C LEU A 71 -7.52 -1.24 -5.07
N ILE A 72 -7.39 -0.26 -4.16
CA ILE A 72 -8.42 0.76 -3.92
C ILE A 72 -8.67 1.57 -5.20
N LYS A 73 -7.60 1.96 -5.90
CA LYS A 73 -7.68 2.67 -7.18
C LYS A 73 -8.32 1.83 -8.28
N ALA A 74 -8.04 0.52 -8.32
CA ALA A 74 -8.70 -0.39 -9.24
C ALA A 74 -10.22 -0.49 -8.97
N ILE A 75 -10.64 -0.55 -7.69
CA ILE A 75 -12.06 -0.52 -7.29
C ILE A 75 -12.70 0.80 -7.73
N TRP A 76 -12.06 1.93 -7.46
CA TRP A 76 -12.51 3.26 -7.86
C TRP A 76 -12.77 3.38 -9.37
N LEU A 77 -11.87 2.83 -10.19
CA LEU A 77 -12.03 2.78 -11.64
C LEU A 77 -13.21 1.90 -12.08
N LYS A 78 -13.39 0.72 -11.44
CA LYS A 78 -14.55 -0.14 -11.72
C LYS A 78 -15.89 0.46 -11.33
N GLN A 79 -15.90 1.41 -10.40
CA GLN A 79 -17.08 2.21 -10.05
C GLN A 79 -17.40 3.31 -11.11
N GLY A 80 -16.63 3.37 -12.21
CA GLY A 80 -16.87 4.32 -13.30
C GLY A 80 -16.15 5.66 -13.16
N HIS A 81 -15.24 5.79 -12.18
CA HIS A 81 -14.45 7.00 -11.98
C HIS A 81 -13.17 7.01 -12.83
N GLN A 82 -12.45 8.12 -12.82
CA GLN A 82 -11.21 8.31 -13.57
C GLN A 82 -10.06 8.68 -12.63
N LEU A 83 -8.85 8.22 -12.96
CA LEU A 83 -7.58 8.57 -12.31
C LEU A 83 -6.64 9.36 -13.22
N ALA A 84 -6.91 9.37 -14.53
CA ALA A 84 -6.12 10.11 -15.52
C ALA A 84 -7.04 10.85 -16.49
N ARG A 85 -6.63 12.06 -16.90
CA ARG A 85 -7.33 12.90 -17.88
C ARG A 85 -6.32 13.74 -18.67
N ASN A 86 -6.45 13.74 -20.01
CA ASN A 86 -5.60 14.54 -20.88
C ASN A 86 -4.09 14.36 -20.61
N GLY A 87 -3.65 13.10 -20.44
CA GLY A 87 -2.25 12.78 -20.20
C GLY A 87 -1.73 13.15 -18.80
N LYS A 88 -2.61 13.47 -17.85
CA LYS A 88 -2.24 13.82 -16.46
C LYS A 88 -2.93 12.90 -15.47
N TYR A 89 -2.20 12.48 -14.44
CA TYR A 89 -2.78 11.83 -13.28
C TYR A 89 -3.54 12.85 -12.43
N VAL A 90 -4.80 12.57 -12.14
CA VAL A 90 -5.67 13.45 -11.34
C VAL A 90 -5.96 12.90 -9.95
N GLY A 91 -5.72 11.59 -9.74
CA GLY A 91 -5.93 10.91 -8.46
C GLY A 91 -7.41 10.74 -8.09
N MET A 92 -7.65 10.19 -6.92
CA MET A 92 -8.99 10.05 -6.34
C MET A 92 -9.45 11.32 -5.61
N MET A 93 -8.50 12.08 -5.08
CA MET A 93 -8.73 13.34 -4.40
C MET A 93 -7.49 14.25 -4.45
N ARG A 94 -7.69 15.55 -4.25
CA ARG A 94 -6.58 16.50 -4.17
C ARG A 94 -5.71 16.21 -2.96
N ASN A 95 -4.39 16.19 -3.14
CA ASN A 95 -3.41 15.91 -2.09
C ASN A 95 -3.67 14.58 -1.35
N GLU A 96 -4.05 13.53 -2.11
CA GLU A 96 -4.39 12.22 -1.53
C GLU A 96 -3.23 11.60 -0.74
N GLY A 97 -1.98 11.82 -1.19
CA GLY A 97 -0.81 11.14 -0.63
C GLY A 97 -1.02 9.62 -0.62
N HIS A 98 -0.36 8.93 0.29
CA HIS A 98 -0.52 7.48 0.50
C HIS A 98 -1.44 7.18 1.70
N ARG A 99 -2.54 7.96 1.86
CA ARG A 99 -3.45 7.88 3.02
C ARG A 99 -4.55 6.87 2.77
N LEU A 100 -4.24 5.60 3.00
CA LEU A 100 -5.09 4.46 2.68
C LEU A 100 -6.48 4.54 3.31
N GLU A 101 -6.57 5.01 4.55
CA GLU A 101 -7.83 5.18 5.27
C GLU A 101 -8.77 6.18 4.55
N LYS A 102 -8.18 7.25 3.99
CA LYS A 102 -8.96 8.25 3.23
C LYS A 102 -9.36 7.74 1.86
N LEU A 103 -8.45 7.02 1.18
CA LEU A 103 -8.74 6.39 -0.10
C LEU A 103 -9.86 5.36 0.03
N CYS A 104 -9.84 4.52 1.08
CA CYS A 104 -10.92 3.59 1.40
C CYS A 104 -12.26 4.32 1.55
N ARG A 105 -12.34 5.34 2.41
CA ARG A 105 -13.56 6.12 2.60
C ARG A 105 -14.05 6.74 1.30
N LYS A 106 -13.13 7.29 0.48
CA LYS A 106 -13.46 7.89 -0.81
C LYS A 106 -14.05 6.88 -1.79
N ALA A 107 -13.56 5.65 -1.79
CA ALA A 107 -14.07 4.54 -2.59
C ALA A 107 -15.31 3.84 -2.00
N GLY A 108 -15.87 4.34 -0.90
CA GLY A 108 -17.02 3.72 -0.21
C GLY A 108 -16.69 2.41 0.52
N ILE A 109 -15.41 2.15 0.78
CA ILE A 109 -14.94 0.95 1.47
C ILE A 109 -15.03 1.17 2.98
N VAL A 110 -15.87 0.36 3.64
CA VAL A 110 -16.08 0.45 5.09
C VAL A 110 -14.89 -0.14 5.85
N LEU A 111 -14.39 0.61 6.82
CA LEU A 111 -13.35 0.21 7.75
C LEU A 111 -13.93 0.14 9.17
N ASN A 112 -13.53 -0.83 9.96
CA ASN A 112 -13.69 -0.75 11.40
C ASN A 112 -12.55 0.08 12.02
N GLU A 113 -12.68 0.44 13.30
CA GLU A 113 -11.73 1.30 14.01
C GLU A 113 -10.30 0.74 13.98
N ARG A 114 -10.14 -0.56 14.20
CA ARG A 114 -8.82 -1.21 14.19
C ARG A 114 -8.19 -1.24 12.80
N GLU A 115 -8.97 -1.53 11.77
CA GLU A 115 -8.50 -1.46 10.37
C GLU A 115 -8.06 -0.05 9.99
N GLU A 116 -8.79 0.96 10.41
CA GLU A 116 -8.45 2.37 10.16
C GLU A 116 -7.12 2.74 10.83
N GLU A 117 -6.93 2.34 12.09
CA GLU A 117 -5.68 2.55 12.82
C GLU A 117 -4.49 1.90 12.11
N VAL A 118 -4.62 0.61 11.73
CA VAL A 118 -3.56 -0.13 11.03
C VAL A 118 -3.25 0.50 9.67
N LEU A 119 -4.28 0.83 8.87
CA LEU A 119 -4.08 1.48 7.58
C LEU A 119 -3.44 2.87 7.70
N THR A 120 -3.73 3.61 8.76
CA THR A 120 -3.09 4.91 9.03
C THR A 120 -1.61 4.72 9.33
N ARG A 121 -1.24 3.71 10.13
CA ARG A 121 0.17 3.42 10.44
C ARG A 121 0.97 3.03 9.20
N ILE A 122 0.47 2.08 8.39
CA ILE A 122 1.19 1.68 7.16
C ILE A 122 1.23 2.81 6.12
N SER A 123 0.24 3.70 6.10
CA SER A 123 0.27 4.91 5.27
C SER A 123 1.44 5.83 5.66
N ASN A 124 1.73 5.98 6.95
CA ASN A 124 2.87 6.75 7.43
C ASN A 124 4.20 6.09 7.01
N ILE A 125 4.29 4.76 7.07
CA ILE A 125 5.46 4.02 6.58
C ILE A 125 5.66 4.27 5.08
N ALA A 126 4.62 4.07 4.27
CA ALA A 126 4.69 4.28 2.82
C ALA A 126 5.01 5.73 2.43
N GLY A 127 4.50 6.70 3.20
CA GLY A 127 4.70 8.13 2.93
C GLY A 127 6.06 8.68 3.35
N SER A 128 6.78 8.02 4.28
CA SER A 128 8.02 8.55 4.85
C SER A 128 9.08 7.48 5.12
N ILE A 129 8.97 6.73 6.19
CA ILE A 129 10.02 5.88 6.76
C ILE A 129 10.44 4.76 5.80
N GLY A 130 9.51 4.18 5.03
CA GLY A 130 9.82 3.16 4.04
C GLY A 130 10.68 3.66 2.86
N ARG A 131 10.76 4.99 2.67
CA ARG A 131 11.53 5.63 1.58
C ARG A 131 12.77 6.35 2.07
N TYR A 132 12.74 6.88 3.28
CA TYR A 132 13.79 7.75 3.82
C TYR A 132 14.19 7.27 5.21
N PRO A 133 15.47 7.43 5.61
CA PRO A 133 15.95 6.98 6.91
C PRO A 133 15.37 7.78 8.08
N ILE A 134 14.71 8.90 7.80
CA ILE A 134 14.03 9.75 8.79
C ILE A 134 12.65 10.16 8.25
N PRO A 135 11.65 10.32 9.13
CA PRO A 135 10.33 10.83 8.73
C PRO A 135 10.40 12.30 8.31
N SER A 136 9.48 12.70 7.46
CA SER A 136 9.39 14.08 6.97
C SER A 136 9.05 15.12 8.07
N ARG A 137 8.55 14.67 9.23
CA ARG A 137 8.24 15.51 10.41
C ARG A 137 8.61 14.78 11.70
N ALA A 138 9.19 15.50 12.65
CA ALA A 138 9.66 14.94 13.93
C ALA A 138 8.59 14.15 14.71
N GLY A 139 7.33 14.59 14.69
CA GLY A 139 6.21 13.88 15.36
C GLY A 139 5.78 12.56 14.74
N GLN A 140 6.26 12.21 13.56
CA GLN A 140 5.94 10.94 12.90
C GLN A 140 6.85 9.77 13.34
N THR A 141 7.86 10.04 14.14
CA THR A 141 8.88 9.05 14.52
C THR A 141 8.36 8.01 15.52
N THR A 142 7.45 8.42 16.41
CA THR A 142 6.97 7.58 17.51
C THR A 142 5.95 6.54 17.09
N ASP A 143 5.02 6.87 16.18
CA ASP A 143 3.93 5.97 15.84
C ASP A 143 4.34 4.87 14.84
N ALA A 144 5.36 5.14 14.02
CA ALA A 144 5.82 4.20 13.01
C ALA A 144 6.84 3.18 13.55
N LEU A 145 7.50 3.47 14.69
CA LEU A 145 8.48 2.57 15.31
C LEU A 145 7.84 1.36 16.01
N TRP A 146 6.52 1.36 16.21
CA TRP A 146 5.79 0.32 16.93
C TRP A 146 4.90 -0.55 16.02
N TRP A 147 5.43 -0.98 14.88
CA TRP A 147 4.85 -2.10 14.17
C TRP A 147 5.37 -3.37 14.83
N SER A 148 4.59 -4.01 15.65
CA SER A 148 5.08 -5.19 16.37
C SER A 148 3.99 -6.11 16.90
N SER A 149 2.81 -6.11 16.30
CA SER A 149 1.82 -7.11 16.67
C SER A 149 1.56 -8.05 15.50
N PRO A 150 1.72 -9.38 15.68
CA PRO A 150 1.27 -10.35 14.67
C PRO A 150 -0.17 -10.11 14.23
N SER A 151 -1.00 -9.57 15.13
CA SER A 151 -2.39 -9.18 14.82
C SER A 151 -2.51 -8.06 13.78
N ASP A 152 -1.48 -7.23 13.60
CA ASP A 152 -1.50 -6.16 12.60
C ASP A 152 -1.22 -6.71 11.19
N ASP A 153 -0.33 -7.69 11.09
CA ASP A 153 -0.08 -8.43 9.85
C ASP A 153 -1.35 -9.14 9.38
N ASP A 154 -2.05 -9.82 10.28
CA ASP A 154 -3.33 -10.48 10.00
C ASP A 154 -4.39 -9.47 9.50
N ILE A 155 -4.45 -8.28 10.08
CA ILE A 155 -5.38 -7.23 9.64
C ILE A 155 -5.05 -6.77 8.21
N VAL A 156 -3.78 -6.56 7.89
CA VAL A 156 -3.34 -6.19 6.54
C VAL A 156 -3.69 -7.28 5.54
N GLU A 157 -3.36 -8.54 5.83
CA GLU A 157 -3.66 -9.68 4.96
C GLU A 157 -5.16 -9.85 4.74
N ASN A 158 -5.96 -9.81 5.81
CA ASN A 158 -7.41 -9.89 5.72
C ASN A 158 -7.99 -8.73 4.89
N ARG A 159 -7.42 -7.52 5.03
CA ARG A 159 -7.84 -6.36 4.23
C ARG A 159 -7.52 -6.58 2.74
N ILE A 160 -6.35 -7.07 2.40
CA ILE A 160 -5.98 -7.41 1.02
C ILE A 160 -6.96 -8.42 0.42
N VAL A 161 -7.30 -9.48 1.16
CA VAL A 161 -8.28 -10.49 0.73
C VAL A 161 -9.65 -9.87 0.48
N ARG A 162 -10.13 -9.00 1.39
CA ARG A 162 -11.43 -8.31 1.25
C ARG A 162 -11.44 -7.38 0.04
N LEU A 163 -10.41 -6.58 -0.18
CA LEU A 163 -10.29 -5.70 -1.35
C LEU A 163 -10.29 -6.49 -2.66
N LYS A 164 -9.57 -7.62 -2.73
CA LYS A 164 -9.60 -8.52 -3.88
C LYS A 164 -11.02 -9.06 -4.16
N LYS A 165 -11.80 -9.36 -3.11
CA LYS A 165 -13.20 -9.79 -3.24
C LYS A 165 -14.11 -8.64 -3.70
N GLU A 166 -13.95 -7.44 -3.15
CA GLU A 166 -14.70 -6.26 -3.55
C GLU A 166 -14.45 -5.91 -5.02
N LEU A 167 -13.20 -5.95 -5.46
CA LEU A 167 -12.83 -5.72 -6.86
C LEU A 167 -13.49 -6.72 -7.84
N ARG A 168 -13.83 -7.94 -7.40
CA ARG A 168 -14.54 -8.93 -8.24
C ARG A 168 -16.05 -8.65 -8.35
N LYS A 169 -16.63 -7.94 -7.38
CA LYS A 169 -18.07 -7.66 -7.33
C LYS A 169 -18.49 -6.43 -8.15
N CYS A 170 -17.61 -5.44 -8.27
CA CYS A 170 -17.80 -4.32 -9.17
C CYS A 170 -17.59 -4.76 -10.62
#